data_7510ac7528e85bff10ff415936f5cb95
#
_entry.id   7510ac7528e85bff10ff415936f5cb95
#
_cell.length_a   1.000
_cell.length_b   1.000
_cell.length_c   1.000
_cell.angle_alpha   90.00
_cell.angle_beta   90.00
_cell.angle_gamma   90.00
#
_symmetry.space_group_name_H-M   'P 1'
#
loop_
_entity.id
_entity.type
_entity.pdbx_description
1 polymer ?
#
loop_
_entity_poly.entity_id
_entity_poly.type
_entity_poly.pdbx_seq_one_letter_code
_entity_poly.pdbx_strand_id
1 'polypeptide(L)'
;MVGILVCVFTGSWIPLKETLANPVRVIVASDTILSGMITSLLPPNRYSIEAILPPGQCPGHYDVKLSDIEKMKKAYLIVSFRGMPFMNKTRLEGQEQLFLDTGGRNWMAPNSYGHGLNILAYELSKRFPEDQDEITVRREKAIREVSTESHALLERIKQAGIPGMAVIASSMQKDPLAWMGVRVVADYGRPEAISVREVVRLIEIGKAQQITMVVDNLQSGPDAGKGIAETLNVPHVVLTNFPSEKGYLFTLRENVNLVLTAGQKTKKR
;
A
#
# COMPACT_ATOMS: atom_id res chain seq x y z
N MET A 1 33.32 48.12 -66.07
CA MET A 1 32.44 48.41 -64.91
C MET A 1 31.88 47.09 -64.41
N VAL A 2 32.42 46.59 -63.31
CA VAL A 2 31.99 45.29 -62.68
C VAL A 2 31.11 45.64 -61.45
N GLY A 3 29.85 45.35 -61.53
CA GLY A 3 28.90 45.58 -60.43
C GLY A 3 28.98 44.46 -59.41
N ILE A 4 29.32 44.80 -58.14
CA ILE A 4 29.31 43.88 -57.01
C ILE A 4 27.93 43.91 -56.40
N LEU A 5 27.22 42.71 -56.44
CA LEU A 5 25.94 42.49 -55.78
C LEU A 5 26.17 42.08 -54.33
N VAL A 6 25.87 42.97 -53.37
CA VAL A 6 25.93 42.67 -51.92
C VAL A 6 24.60 42.10 -51.51
N CYS A 7 24.56 40.76 -51.21
CA CYS A 7 23.42 40.10 -50.57
C CYS A 7 23.50 40.35 -49.07
N VAL A 8 22.57 41.13 -48.51
CA VAL A 8 22.40 41.33 -47.06
C VAL A 8 21.49 40.19 -46.56
N PHE A 9 22.06 39.21 -45.87
CA PHE A 9 21.32 38.21 -45.13
C PHE A 9 20.81 38.81 -43.79
N THR A 10 19.54 39.18 -43.71
CA THR A 10 18.90 39.51 -42.46
C THR A 10 18.52 38.21 -41.74
N GLY A 11 19.39 37.72 -40.86
CA GLY A 11 19.14 36.59 -39.99
C GLY A 11 18.08 36.99 -38.94
N SER A 12 16.85 36.48 -39.10
CA SER A 12 15.81 36.54 -38.02
C SER A 12 16.28 35.64 -36.86
N TRP A 13 16.72 36.25 -35.80
CA TRP A 13 16.94 35.56 -34.53
C TRP A 13 15.58 35.27 -33.94
N ILE A 14 15.14 34.00 -33.98
CA ILE A 14 14.00 33.50 -33.21
C ILE A 14 14.57 33.20 -31.82
N PRO A 15 14.12 33.89 -30.74
CA PRO A 15 14.58 33.54 -29.40
C PRO A 15 14.05 32.15 -29.08
N LEU A 16 14.98 31.19 -28.85
CA LEU A 16 14.59 29.93 -28.18
C LEU A 16 14.04 30.35 -26.81
N LYS A 17 12.71 30.17 -26.65
CA LYS A 17 12.12 30.17 -25.32
C LYS A 17 12.72 28.95 -24.58
N GLU A 18 13.70 29.18 -23.74
CA GLU A 18 14.07 28.23 -22.71
C GLU A 18 12.80 27.96 -21.89
N THR A 19 12.24 26.79 -22.10
CA THR A 19 11.18 26.29 -21.23
C THR A 19 11.88 25.97 -19.91
N LEU A 20 11.86 26.92 -18.97
CA LEU A 20 12.26 26.68 -17.58
C LEU A 20 11.43 25.50 -17.09
N ALA A 21 12.08 24.34 -16.93
CA ALA A 21 11.43 23.17 -16.36
C ALA A 21 10.93 23.58 -14.97
N ASN A 22 9.63 23.48 -14.76
CA ASN A 22 9.06 23.73 -13.43
C ASN A 22 9.77 22.84 -12.41
N PRO A 23 10.15 23.37 -11.24
CA PRO A 23 10.82 22.56 -10.22
C PRO A 23 9.93 21.37 -9.84
N VAL A 24 10.55 20.20 -9.70
CA VAL A 24 9.86 18.98 -9.29
C VAL A 24 9.30 19.17 -7.88
N ARG A 25 7.99 19.01 -7.73
CA ARG A 25 7.31 19.08 -6.40
C ARG A 25 7.51 17.78 -5.64
N VAL A 26 8.03 17.85 -4.43
CA VAL A 26 8.22 16.68 -3.56
C VAL A 26 6.95 16.43 -2.77
N ILE A 27 6.40 15.23 -2.89
CA ILE A 27 5.27 14.77 -2.05
C ILE A 27 5.78 13.67 -1.13
N VAL A 28 5.49 13.82 0.16
CA VAL A 28 5.88 12.85 1.18
C VAL A 28 4.65 12.09 1.65
N ALA A 29 4.67 10.78 1.50
CA ALA A 29 3.64 9.88 1.99
C ALA A 29 4.04 9.26 3.33
N SER A 30 3.07 9.01 4.22
CA SER A 30 3.35 8.35 5.49
C SER A 30 3.89 6.93 5.32
N ASP A 31 3.51 6.23 4.25
CA ASP A 31 3.81 4.81 4.04
C ASP A 31 3.84 4.41 2.57
N THR A 32 4.19 3.15 2.31
CA THR A 32 4.36 2.61 0.96
C THR A 32 3.05 2.35 0.22
N ILE A 33 1.89 2.25 0.89
CA ILE A 33 0.59 2.19 0.21
C ILE A 33 0.32 3.53 -0.46
N LEU A 34 0.39 4.61 0.32
CA LEU A 34 0.11 5.95 -0.17
C LEU A 34 1.15 6.41 -1.20
N SER A 35 2.44 6.16 -0.98
CA SER A 35 3.46 6.54 -1.97
C SER A 35 3.25 5.81 -3.31
N GLY A 36 2.91 4.52 -3.29
CA GLY A 36 2.59 3.76 -4.49
C GLY A 36 1.36 4.28 -5.23
N MET A 37 0.29 4.61 -4.50
CA MET A 37 -0.92 5.20 -5.07
C MET A 37 -0.62 6.57 -5.70
N ILE A 38 0.07 7.46 -4.99
CA ILE A 38 0.42 8.79 -5.49
C ILE A 38 1.28 8.68 -6.75
N THR A 39 2.28 7.79 -6.74
CA THR A 39 3.14 7.54 -7.91
C THR A 39 2.35 7.06 -9.12
N SER A 40 1.30 6.25 -8.91
CA SER A 40 0.44 5.80 -10.01
C SER A 40 -0.47 6.90 -10.56
N LEU A 41 -0.79 7.93 -9.77
CA LEU A 41 -1.73 9.00 -10.11
C LEU A 41 -1.06 10.24 -10.68
N LEU A 42 0.12 10.63 -10.19
CA LEU A 42 0.79 11.87 -10.58
C LEU A 42 1.84 11.67 -11.68
N PRO A 43 2.03 12.66 -12.56
CA PRO A 43 3.04 12.60 -13.61
C PRO A 43 4.48 12.64 -13.04
N PRO A 44 5.35 11.67 -13.37
CA PRO A 44 6.66 11.52 -12.75
C PRO A 44 7.66 12.64 -13.09
N ASN A 45 7.42 13.39 -14.15
CA ASN A 45 8.25 14.52 -14.56
C ASN A 45 7.98 15.80 -13.77
N ARG A 46 6.88 15.86 -13.00
CA ARG A 46 6.47 17.02 -12.19
C ARG A 46 6.51 16.76 -10.69
N TYR A 47 6.48 15.48 -10.28
CA TYR A 47 6.39 15.09 -8.88
C TYR A 47 7.41 14.02 -8.53
N SER A 48 8.06 14.18 -7.37
CA SER A 48 8.88 13.17 -6.72
C SER A 48 8.16 12.68 -5.46
N ILE A 49 8.01 11.38 -5.31
CA ILE A 49 7.23 10.79 -4.23
C ILE A 49 8.16 10.02 -3.29
N GLU A 50 8.11 10.34 -2.00
CA GLU A 50 8.88 9.67 -0.97
C GLU A 50 7.96 9.09 0.11
N ALA A 51 8.32 7.94 0.68
CA ALA A 51 7.64 7.37 1.84
C ALA A 51 8.49 7.56 3.11
N ILE A 52 7.81 7.78 4.25
CA ILE A 52 8.47 7.87 5.57
C ILE A 52 8.63 6.47 6.17
N LEU A 53 7.54 5.72 6.30
CA LEU A 53 7.58 4.38 6.88
C LEU A 53 8.13 3.37 5.87
N PRO A 54 9.29 2.72 6.15
CA PRO A 54 9.81 1.68 5.28
C PRO A 54 8.91 0.43 5.29
N PRO A 55 8.96 -0.40 4.24
CA PRO A 55 8.31 -1.71 4.23
C PRO A 55 8.73 -2.56 5.43
N GLY A 56 7.79 -3.29 6.02
CA GLY A 56 8.07 -4.17 7.16
C GLY A 56 8.11 -3.51 8.54
N GLN A 57 8.14 -2.19 8.63
CA GLN A 57 8.12 -1.47 9.91
C GLN A 57 6.69 -1.34 10.45
N CYS A 58 6.55 -1.44 11.78
CA CYS A 58 5.30 -1.19 12.48
C CYS A 58 5.08 0.31 12.66
N PRO A 59 3.95 0.89 12.18
CA PRO A 59 3.67 2.31 12.39
C PRO A 59 3.62 2.74 13.87
N GLY A 60 3.20 1.84 14.76
CA GLY A 60 3.10 2.10 16.19
C GLY A 60 4.44 2.13 16.92
N HIS A 61 5.45 1.47 16.39
CA HIS A 61 6.79 1.37 16.95
C HIS A 61 7.85 2.12 16.11
N TYR A 62 7.41 2.85 15.08
CA TYR A 62 8.34 3.60 14.27
C TYR A 62 8.76 4.89 14.98
N ASP A 63 10.06 5.02 15.19
CA ASP A 63 10.66 6.25 15.68
C ASP A 63 11.07 7.14 14.51
N VAL A 64 10.42 8.32 14.43
CA VAL A 64 10.67 9.32 13.39
C VAL A 64 12.09 9.86 13.51
N LYS A 65 12.86 9.77 12.46
CA LYS A 65 14.25 10.25 12.38
C LYS A 65 14.29 11.74 12.05
N LEU A 66 15.41 12.39 12.38
CA LEU A 66 15.62 13.79 11.98
C LEU A 66 15.51 13.97 10.46
N SER A 67 16.06 13.03 9.70
CA SER A 67 15.94 13.01 8.23
C SER A 67 14.49 12.95 7.72
N ASP A 68 13.61 12.26 8.43
CA ASP A 68 12.18 12.20 8.08
C ASP A 68 11.50 13.55 8.32
N ILE A 69 11.83 14.21 9.43
CA ILE A 69 11.36 15.57 9.73
C ILE A 69 11.84 16.56 8.65
N GLU A 70 13.11 16.45 8.22
CA GLU A 70 13.66 17.30 7.17
C GLU A 70 12.97 17.07 5.82
N LYS A 71 12.68 15.82 5.45
CA LYS A 71 11.90 15.49 4.26
C LYS A 71 10.50 16.10 4.32
N MET A 72 9.80 15.91 5.44
CA MET A 72 8.45 16.44 5.62
C MET A 72 8.43 17.98 5.60
N LYS A 73 9.43 18.65 6.17
CA LYS A 73 9.54 20.12 6.13
C LYS A 73 9.78 20.69 4.73
N LYS A 74 10.41 19.92 3.85
CA LYS A 74 10.67 20.31 2.45
C LYS A 74 9.56 19.87 1.49
N ALA A 75 8.60 19.08 1.96
CA ALA A 75 7.52 18.56 1.14
C ALA A 75 6.58 19.69 0.68
N TYR A 76 6.17 19.62 -0.59
CA TYR A 76 5.10 20.46 -1.12
C TYR A 76 3.74 20.03 -0.53
N LEU A 77 3.55 18.72 -0.36
CA LEU A 77 2.36 18.12 0.25
C LEU A 77 2.77 16.88 1.05
N ILE A 78 2.19 16.72 2.24
CA ILE A 78 2.30 15.51 3.04
C ILE A 78 0.97 14.77 2.98
N VAL A 79 1.01 13.48 2.62
CA VAL A 79 -0.18 12.62 2.55
C VAL A 79 -0.05 11.51 3.59
N SER A 80 -1.04 11.39 4.46
CA SER A 80 -1.04 10.39 5.53
C SER A 80 -2.42 9.79 5.74
N PHE A 81 -2.45 8.57 6.27
CA PHE A 81 -3.68 8.06 6.86
C PHE A 81 -4.00 8.79 8.16
N ARG A 82 -5.29 9.07 8.37
CA ARG A 82 -5.78 9.63 9.64
C ARG A 82 -5.45 8.65 10.79
N GLY A 83 -4.87 9.19 11.85
CA GLY A 83 -4.49 8.38 13.02
C GLY A 83 -3.19 7.58 12.86
N MET A 84 -2.37 7.86 11.83
CA MET A 84 -1.04 7.27 11.69
C MET A 84 -0.20 7.60 12.93
N PRO A 85 0.22 6.59 13.77
CA PRO A 85 0.72 6.87 15.12
C PRO A 85 1.94 7.78 15.18
N PHE A 86 2.91 7.60 14.29
CA PHE A 86 4.12 8.42 14.30
C PHE A 86 3.88 9.83 13.75
N MET A 87 2.88 10.03 12.88
CA MET A 87 2.55 11.36 12.37
C MET A 87 1.97 12.28 13.45
N ASN A 88 1.25 11.72 14.42
CA ASN A 88 0.71 12.48 15.55
C ASN A 88 1.80 13.07 16.47
N LYS A 89 3.01 12.52 16.43
CA LYS A 89 4.17 12.99 17.21
C LYS A 89 4.96 14.08 16.49
N THR A 90 4.68 14.33 15.22
CA THR A 90 5.39 15.35 14.41
C THR A 90 4.64 16.67 14.44
N ARG A 91 5.30 17.73 14.89
CA ARG A 91 4.78 19.10 14.77
C ARG A 91 5.26 19.68 13.44
N LEU A 92 4.39 19.67 12.45
CA LEU A 92 4.66 20.19 11.11
C LEU A 92 3.81 21.45 10.89
N GLU A 93 4.29 22.57 11.43
CA GLU A 93 3.64 23.86 11.24
C GLU A 93 3.95 24.42 9.85
N GLY A 94 2.91 24.91 9.16
CA GLY A 94 3.05 25.56 7.85
C GLY A 94 3.14 24.63 6.65
N GLN A 95 3.13 23.29 6.83
CA GLN A 95 3.12 22.33 5.74
C GLN A 95 1.69 21.95 5.34
N GLU A 96 1.41 21.89 4.03
CA GLU A 96 0.14 21.37 3.54
C GLU A 96 0.05 19.87 3.80
N GLN A 97 -1.05 19.43 4.41
CA GLN A 97 -1.27 18.05 4.79
C GLN A 97 -2.62 17.54 4.27
N LEU A 98 -2.61 16.35 3.71
CA LEU A 98 -3.80 15.58 3.31
C LEU A 98 -3.93 14.34 4.17
N PHE A 99 -4.99 14.28 4.96
CA PHE A 99 -5.30 13.10 5.77
C PHE A 99 -6.43 12.29 5.13
N LEU A 100 -6.15 11.02 4.85
CA LEU A 100 -7.11 10.09 4.28
C LEU A 100 -7.68 9.18 5.38
N ASP A 101 -8.98 8.97 5.36
CA ASP A 101 -9.64 8.02 6.24
C ASP A 101 -9.79 6.68 5.53
N THR A 102 -9.32 5.61 6.16
CA THR A 102 -9.48 4.26 5.62
C THR A 102 -10.89 3.72 5.81
N GLY A 103 -11.71 4.34 6.68
CA GLY A 103 -12.99 3.80 7.11
C GLY A 103 -12.86 2.45 7.81
N GLY A 104 -11.73 2.22 8.51
CA GLY A 104 -11.40 0.96 9.18
C GLY A 104 -11.01 -0.19 8.25
N ARG A 105 -10.87 0.06 6.94
CA ARG A 105 -10.53 -0.96 5.93
C ARG A 105 -9.02 -1.11 5.75
N ASN A 106 -8.60 -2.34 5.48
CA ASN A 106 -7.23 -2.60 5.06
C ASN A 106 -7.08 -2.40 3.55
N TRP A 107 -6.27 -1.42 3.16
CA TRP A 107 -6.07 -1.07 1.75
C TRP A 107 -5.13 -2.03 1.00
N MET A 108 -4.63 -3.08 1.65
CA MET A 108 -4.03 -4.20 0.92
C MET A 108 -5.08 -5.07 0.23
N ALA A 109 -6.34 -5.06 0.67
CA ALA A 109 -7.43 -5.70 -0.08
C ALA A 109 -7.73 -4.91 -1.37
N PRO A 110 -7.77 -5.56 -2.56
CA PRO A 110 -7.90 -4.87 -3.86
C PRO A 110 -9.10 -3.94 -3.98
N ASN A 111 -10.25 -4.32 -3.41
CA ASN A 111 -11.44 -3.47 -3.43
C ASN A 111 -11.22 -2.17 -2.64
N SER A 112 -10.56 -2.27 -1.48
CA SER A 112 -10.24 -1.11 -0.64
C SER A 112 -9.15 -0.25 -1.28
N TYR A 113 -8.15 -0.87 -1.93
CA TYR A 113 -7.12 -0.16 -2.68
C TYR A 113 -7.72 0.64 -3.85
N GLY A 114 -8.59 0.01 -4.66
CA GLY A 114 -9.27 0.70 -5.77
C GLY A 114 -10.17 1.86 -5.29
N HIS A 115 -10.86 1.69 -4.16
CA HIS A 115 -11.61 2.77 -3.51
C HIS A 115 -10.68 3.91 -3.08
N GLY A 116 -9.55 3.58 -2.45
CA GLY A 116 -8.52 4.54 -2.06
C GLY A 116 -7.95 5.33 -3.24
N LEU A 117 -7.70 4.68 -4.38
CA LEU A 117 -7.28 5.36 -5.62
C LEU A 117 -8.29 6.43 -6.07
N ASN A 118 -9.59 6.15 -5.98
CA ASN A 118 -10.62 7.14 -6.34
C ASN A 118 -10.62 8.34 -5.39
N ILE A 119 -10.56 8.09 -4.08
CA ILE A 119 -10.52 9.17 -3.07
C ILE A 119 -9.27 10.03 -3.29
N LEU A 120 -8.11 9.39 -3.41
CA LEU A 120 -6.84 10.09 -3.55
C LEU A 120 -6.77 10.88 -4.87
N ALA A 121 -7.23 10.31 -5.98
CA ALA A 121 -7.30 11.01 -7.26
C ALA A 121 -8.18 12.27 -7.19
N TYR A 122 -9.35 12.17 -6.56
CA TYR A 122 -10.23 13.33 -6.33
C TYR A 122 -9.54 14.42 -5.50
N GLU A 123 -8.90 14.05 -4.40
CA GLU A 123 -8.21 15.00 -3.53
C GLU A 123 -6.98 15.63 -4.18
N LEU A 124 -6.24 14.87 -4.98
CA LEU A 124 -5.09 15.39 -5.75
C LEU A 124 -5.53 16.29 -6.89
N SER A 125 -6.61 15.96 -7.62
CA SER A 125 -7.16 16.83 -8.68
C SER A 125 -7.62 18.19 -8.16
N LYS A 126 -8.13 18.26 -6.93
CA LYS A 126 -8.48 19.55 -6.30
C LYS A 126 -7.26 20.41 -5.99
N ARG A 127 -6.12 19.80 -5.67
CA ARG A 127 -4.88 20.48 -5.31
C ARG A 127 -4.01 20.81 -6.52
N PHE A 128 -4.12 19.99 -7.56
CA PHE A 128 -3.37 20.10 -8.80
C PHE A 128 -4.34 20.16 -9.99
N PRO A 129 -5.16 21.21 -10.11
CA PRO A 129 -6.16 21.31 -11.19
C PRO A 129 -5.52 21.30 -12.58
N GLU A 130 -4.26 21.75 -12.71
CA GLU A 130 -3.46 21.67 -13.94
C GLU A 130 -3.15 20.24 -14.41
N ASP A 131 -3.30 19.25 -13.51
CA ASP A 131 -3.02 17.83 -13.77
C ASP A 131 -4.28 16.96 -13.76
N GLN A 132 -5.46 17.55 -13.61
CA GLN A 132 -6.71 16.82 -13.41
C GLN A 132 -6.99 15.76 -14.50
N ASP A 133 -6.76 16.10 -15.76
CA ASP A 133 -7.02 15.18 -16.88
C ASP A 133 -6.02 14.01 -16.84
N GLU A 134 -4.75 14.29 -16.59
CA GLU A 134 -3.72 13.24 -16.49
C GLU A 134 -3.96 12.35 -15.26
N ILE A 135 -4.33 12.92 -14.12
CA ILE A 135 -4.71 12.16 -12.93
C ILE A 135 -5.88 11.22 -13.23
N THR A 136 -6.88 11.69 -13.98
CA THR A 136 -8.04 10.89 -14.37
C THR A 136 -7.64 9.70 -15.22
N VAL A 137 -6.85 9.91 -16.26
CA VAL A 137 -6.35 8.84 -17.14
C VAL A 137 -5.50 7.82 -16.37
N ARG A 138 -4.60 8.32 -15.52
CA ARG A 138 -3.73 7.47 -14.67
C ARG A 138 -4.53 6.67 -13.66
N ARG A 139 -5.52 7.26 -13.01
CA ARG A 139 -6.43 6.56 -12.09
C ARG A 139 -7.14 5.40 -12.80
N GLU A 140 -7.71 5.63 -13.98
CA GLU A 140 -8.39 4.57 -14.72
C GLU A 140 -7.45 3.44 -15.11
N LYS A 141 -6.22 3.77 -15.52
CA LYS A 141 -5.17 2.78 -15.79
C LYS A 141 -4.85 1.96 -14.53
N ALA A 142 -4.58 2.62 -13.40
CA ALA A 142 -4.24 1.95 -12.15
C ALA A 142 -5.38 1.03 -11.66
N ILE A 143 -6.64 1.49 -11.75
CA ILE A 143 -7.80 0.66 -11.39
C ILE A 143 -7.93 -0.55 -12.31
N ARG A 144 -7.74 -0.40 -13.63
CA ARG A 144 -7.76 -1.53 -14.57
C ARG A 144 -6.67 -2.55 -14.26
N GLU A 145 -5.44 -2.11 -13.96
CA GLU A 145 -4.33 -2.99 -13.60
C GLU A 145 -4.63 -3.80 -12.32
N VAL A 146 -5.13 -3.11 -11.28
CA VAL A 146 -5.55 -3.76 -10.03
C VAL A 146 -6.69 -4.74 -10.26
N SER A 147 -7.70 -4.36 -11.03
CA SER A 147 -8.84 -5.23 -11.34
C SER A 147 -8.41 -6.48 -12.11
N THR A 148 -7.61 -6.33 -13.15
CA THR A 148 -7.11 -7.44 -13.97
C THR A 148 -6.31 -8.43 -13.12
N GLU A 149 -5.36 -7.93 -12.34
CA GLU A 149 -4.54 -8.77 -11.47
C GLU A 149 -5.38 -9.46 -10.39
N SER A 150 -6.29 -8.73 -9.74
CA SER A 150 -7.13 -9.30 -8.69
C SER A 150 -8.04 -10.41 -9.21
N HIS A 151 -8.62 -10.29 -10.42
CA HIS A 151 -9.39 -11.34 -11.04
C HIS A 151 -8.54 -12.59 -11.33
N ALA A 152 -7.35 -12.41 -11.92
CA ALA A 152 -6.44 -13.52 -12.17
C ALA A 152 -6.04 -14.25 -10.88
N LEU A 153 -5.79 -13.52 -9.80
CA LEU A 153 -5.47 -14.09 -8.49
C LEU A 153 -6.66 -14.83 -7.88
N LEU A 154 -7.87 -14.28 -7.96
CA LEU A 154 -9.08 -14.92 -7.46
C LEU A 154 -9.38 -16.25 -8.19
N GLU A 155 -9.16 -16.32 -9.49
CA GLU A 155 -9.29 -17.59 -10.23
C GLU A 155 -8.27 -18.63 -9.75
N ARG A 156 -7.01 -18.26 -9.50
CA ARG A 156 -6.00 -19.15 -8.93
C ARG A 156 -6.38 -19.62 -7.51
N ILE A 157 -6.89 -18.71 -6.68
CA ILE A 157 -7.37 -18.98 -5.32
C ILE A 157 -8.52 -20.00 -5.36
N LYS A 158 -9.49 -19.80 -6.28
CA LYS A 158 -10.63 -20.70 -6.49
C LYS A 158 -10.19 -22.08 -6.96
N GLN A 159 -9.32 -22.15 -7.97
CA GLN A 159 -8.77 -23.42 -8.48
C GLN A 159 -8.00 -24.20 -7.41
N ALA A 160 -7.31 -23.50 -6.50
CA ALA A 160 -6.64 -24.12 -5.37
C ALA A 160 -7.60 -24.56 -4.25
N GLY A 161 -8.90 -24.22 -4.34
CA GLY A 161 -9.92 -24.54 -3.33
C GLY A 161 -9.66 -23.89 -1.98
N ILE A 162 -9.21 -22.66 -1.99
CA ILE A 162 -8.99 -21.83 -0.78
C ILE A 162 -10.28 -21.27 -0.20
N PRO A 163 -11.28 -20.83 -1.02
CA PRO A 163 -12.50 -20.25 -0.48
C PRO A 163 -13.20 -21.20 0.52
N GLY A 164 -13.66 -20.61 1.63
CA GLY A 164 -14.31 -21.32 2.72
C GLY A 164 -13.37 -21.98 3.74
N MET A 165 -12.05 -22.03 3.48
CA MET A 165 -11.09 -22.51 4.48
C MET A 165 -11.17 -21.68 5.75
N ALA A 166 -11.26 -22.36 6.90
CA ALA A 166 -11.30 -21.74 8.22
C ALA A 166 -9.89 -21.45 8.70
N VAL A 167 -9.65 -20.23 9.20
CA VAL A 167 -8.36 -19.79 9.72
C VAL A 167 -8.52 -18.99 11.01
N ILE A 168 -7.47 -18.94 11.81
CA ILE A 168 -7.28 -17.93 12.85
C ILE A 168 -6.28 -16.92 12.30
N ALA A 169 -6.51 -15.62 12.50
CA ALA A 169 -5.69 -14.60 11.90
C ALA A 169 -5.47 -13.38 12.80
N SER A 170 -4.37 -12.67 12.57
CA SER A 170 -4.25 -11.28 13.03
C SER A 170 -5.42 -10.45 12.51
N SER A 171 -6.02 -9.63 13.37
CA SER A 171 -7.12 -8.73 13.01
C SER A 171 -6.77 -7.81 11.83
N MET A 172 -5.46 -7.52 11.65
CA MET A 172 -4.95 -6.72 10.53
C MET A 172 -5.08 -7.41 9.17
N GLN A 173 -5.29 -8.73 9.12
CA GLN A 173 -5.37 -9.50 7.87
C GLN A 173 -6.81 -9.91 7.49
N LYS A 174 -7.82 -9.44 8.23
CA LYS A 174 -9.23 -9.82 7.98
C LYS A 174 -9.71 -9.47 6.58
N ASP A 175 -9.51 -8.24 6.14
CA ASP A 175 -10.00 -7.78 4.83
C ASP A 175 -9.29 -8.47 3.65
N PRO A 176 -7.94 -8.59 3.61
CA PRO A 176 -7.27 -9.36 2.58
C PRO A 176 -7.70 -10.83 2.52
N LEU A 177 -7.87 -11.48 3.68
CA LEU A 177 -8.33 -12.87 3.75
C LEU A 177 -9.79 -13.01 3.32
N ALA A 178 -10.67 -12.09 3.72
CA ALA A 178 -12.06 -12.06 3.27
C ALA A 178 -12.16 -11.87 1.76
N TRP A 179 -11.32 -11.00 1.16
CA TRP A 179 -11.23 -10.86 -0.29
C TRP A 179 -10.82 -12.18 -0.98
N MET A 180 -9.94 -12.97 -0.37
CA MET A 180 -9.56 -14.30 -0.87
C MET A 180 -10.66 -15.37 -0.65
N GLY A 181 -11.78 -15.02 -0.02
CA GLY A 181 -12.84 -15.95 0.33
C GLY A 181 -12.51 -16.87 1.52
N VAL A 182 -11.47 -16.53 2.29
CA VAL A 182 -11.06 -17.27 3.48
C VAL A 182 -11.94 -16.86 4.67
N ARG A 183 -12.39 -17.85 5.46
CA ARG A 183 -13.24 -17.65 6.64
C ARG A 183 -12.40 -17.49 7.90
N VAL A 184 -12.22 -16.26 8.37
CA VAL A 184 -11.58 -15.98 9.65
C VAL A 184 -12.56 -16.33 10.78
N VAL A 185 -12.31 -17.42 11.51
CA VAL A 185 -13.19 -17.93 12.57
C VAL A 185 -12.90 -17.32 13.94
N ALA A 186 -11.68 -16.82 14.12
CA ALA A 186 -11.27 -16.00 15.25
C ALA A 186 -10.11 -15.12 14.84
N ASP A 187 -10.00 -13.98 15.49
CA ASP A 187 -8.89 -13.06 15.26
C ASP A 187 -8.27 -12.61 16.59
N TYR A 188 -7.05 -12.12 16.53
CA TYR A 188 -6.30 -11.58 17.66
C TYR A 188 -5.62 -10.27 17.28
N GLY A 189 -5.37 -9.46 18.30
CA GLY A 189 -4.69 -8.17 18.17
C GLY A 189 -3.16 -8.28 18.09
N ARG A 190 -2.50 -7.24 18.58
CA ARG A 190 -1.04 -7.20 18.69
C ARG A 190 -0.55 -8.16 19.78
N PRO A 191 0.70 -8.67 19.69
CA PRO A 191 1.27 -9.60 20.67
C PRO A 191 1.14 -9.10 22.11
N GLU A 192 1.33 -7.81 22.34
CA GLU A 192 1.30 -7.19 23.68
C GLU A 192 -0.10 -7.23 24.31
N ALA A 193 -1.15 -7.42 23.50
CA ALA A 193 -2.54 -7.50 23.95
C ALA A 193 -3.04 -8.94 24.10
N ILE A 194 -2.26 -9.96 23.72
CA ILE A 194 -2.68 -11.36 23.75
C ILE A 194 -2.38 -11.95 25.12
N SER A 195 -3.41 -12.26 25.91
CA SER A 195 -3.27 -12.96 27.19
C SER A 195 -3.16 -14.47 26.98
N VAL A 196 -2.62 -15.18 27.99
CA VAL A 196 -2.59 -16.66 27.99
C VAL A 196 -4.00 -17.24 27.84
N ARG A 197 -4.99 -16.64 28.47
CA ARG A 197 -6.42 -17.04 28.34
C ARG A 197 -6.89 -16.93 26.89
N GLU A 198 -6.49 -15.87 26.20
CA GLU A 198 -6.84 -15.68 24.80
C GLU A 198 -6.18 -16.73 23.91
N VAL A 199 -4.93 -17.09 24.14
CA VAL A 199 -4.25 -18.19 23.41
C VAL A 199 -4.99 -19.51 23.58
N VAL A 200 -5.39 -19.87 24.82
CA VAL A 200 -6.16 -21.09 25.10
C VAL A 200 -7.51 -21.06 24.33
N ARG A 201 -8.24 -19.93 24.39
CA ARG A 201 -9.50 -19.76 23.66
C ARG A 201 -9.33 -19.94 22.16
N LEU A 202 -8.28 -19.35 21.57
CA LEU A 202 -7.99 -19.47 20.14
C LEU A 202 -7.66 -20.91 19.74
N ILE A 203 -6.92 -21.67 20.59
CA ILE A 203 -6.61 -23.07 20.34
C ILE A 203 -7.90 -23.93 20.39
N GLU A 204 -8.79 -23.69 21.35
CA GLU A 204 -10.08 -24.39 21.44
C GLU A 204 -10.98 -24.13 20.21
N ILE A 205 -11.08 -22.87 19.78
CA ILE A 205 -11.79 -22.51 18.55
C ILE A 205 -11.15 -23.18 17.33
N GLY A 206 -9.82 -23.15 17.25
CA GLY A 206 -9.08 -23.75 16.15
C GLY A 206 -9.34 -25.26 16.01
N LYS A 207 -9.38 -25.99 17.12
CA LYS A 207 -9.75 -27.41 17.14
C LYS A 207 -11.22 -27.63 16.72
N ALA A 208 -12.16 -26.89 17.32
CA ALA A 208 -13.57 -27.03 17.04
C ALA A 208 -13.94 -26.70 15.58
N GLN A 209 -13.29 -25.69 15.00
CA GLN A 209 -13.52 -25.21 13.64
C GLN A 209 -12.60 -25.88 12.59
N GLN A 210 -11.72 -26.80 13.00
CA GLN A 210 -10.78 -27.50 12.12
C GLN A 210 -10.03 -26.55 11.20
N ILE A 211 -9.39 -25.53 11.79
CA ILE A 211 -8.69 -24.50 11.01
C ILE A 211 -7.57 -25.11 10.16
N THR A 212 -7.30 -24.47 9.03
CA THR A 212 -6.33 -24.93 8.04
C THR A 212 -4.99 -24.22 8.13
N MET A 213 -4.94 -23.04 8.73
CA MET A 213 -3.71 -22.25 8.95
C MET A 213 -3.94 -21.16 10.00
N VAL A 214 -2.84 -20.62 10.52
CA VAL A 214 -2.81 -19.39 11.32
C VAL A 214 -2.09 -18.32 10.52
N VAL A 215 -2.67 -17.10 10.47
CA VAL A 215 -2.17 -16.00 9.64
C VAL A 215 -1.79 -14.80 10.49
N ASP A 216 -0.51 -14.47 10.52
CA ASP A 216 0.04 -13.30 11.19
C ASP A 216 0.18 -12.08 10.26
N ASN A 217 0.42 -10.92 10.86
CA ASN A 217 0.76 -9.68 10.16
C ASN A 217 2.21 -9.29 10.42
N LEU A 218 2.98 -9.12 9.35
CA LEU A 218 4.40 -8.81 9.42
C LEU A 218 4.71 -7.59 10.31
N GLN A 219 3.93 -6.52 10.18
CA GLN A 219 4.21 -5.24 10.85
C GLN A 219 3.77 -5.21 12.31
N SER A 220 2.80 -6.02 12.72
CA SER A 220 2.25 -5.97 14.08
C SER A 220 2.58 -7.16 14.95
N GLY A 221 3.27 -8.17 14.42
CA GLY A 221 3.68 -9.37 15.17
C GLY A 221 3.76 -10.59 14.26
N PRO A 222 4.91 -10.79 13.60
CA PRO A 222 5.07 -11.89 12.64
C PRO A 222 5.06 -13.28 13.26
N ASP A 223 5.21 -13.38 14.59
CA ASP A 223 5.27 -14.63 15.35
C ASP A 223 4.14 -14.76 16.40
N ALA A 224 3.18 -13.84 16.42
CA ALA A 224 2.12 -13.80 17.44
C ALA A 224 1.27 -15.08 17.47
N GLY A 225 0.94 -15.62 16.30
CA GLY A 225 0.14 -16.83 16.15
C GLY A 225 0.96 -18.13 16.01
N LYS A 226 2.29 -18.05 15.99
CA LYS A 226 3.17 -19.20 15.71
C LYS A 226 2.95 -20.36 16.69
N GLY A 227 2.90 -20.09 17.99
CA GLY A 227 2.64 -21.11 19.02
C GLY A 227 1.25 -21.75 18.89
N ILE A 228 0.24 -20.99 18.43
CA ILE A 228 -1.09 -21.51 18.13
C ILE A 228 -1.02 -22.47 16.93
N ALA A 229 -0.34 -22.08 15.86
CA ALA A 229 -0.15 -22.90 14.68
C ALA A 229 0.57 -24.22 14.99
N GLU A 230 1.64 -24.16 15.78
CA GLU A 230 2.41 -25.33 16.25
C GLU A 230 1.52 -26.28 17.07
N THR A 231 0.78 -25.74 18.05
CA THR A 231 -0.13 -26.52 18.91
C THR A 231 -1.23 -27.21 18.12
N LEU A 232 -1.76 -26.57 17.08
CA LEU A 232 -2.82 -27.12 16.21
C LEU A 232 -2.25 -27.93 15.04
N ASN A 233 -0.92 -28.00 14.90
CA ASN A 233 -0.25 -28.69 13.79
C ASN A 233 -0.72 -28.21 12.41
N VAL A 234 -0.89 -26.89 12.22
CA VAL A 234 -1.26 -26.25 10.95
C VAL A 234 -0.17 -25.30 10.46
N PRO A 235 -0.13 -24.99 9.16
CA PRO A 235 0.80 -23.98 8.65
C PRO A 235 0.65 -22.62 9.34
N HIS A 236 1.78 -21.97 9.58
CA HIS A 236 1.90 -20.58 9.98
C HIS A 236 2.24 -19.72 8.76
N VAL A 237 1.50 -18.66 8.52
CA VAL A 237 1.63 -17.76 7.37
C VAL A 237 1.78 -16.33 7.87
N VAL A 238 2.71 -15.58 7.30
CA VAL A 238 2.91 -14.16 7.63
C VAL A 238 2.62 -13.33 6.39
N LEU A 239 1.58 -12.50 6.44
CA LEU A 239 1.21 -11.58 5.36
C LEU A 239 1.63 -10.15 5.72
N THR A 240 1.81 -9.30 4.71
CA THR A 240 2.17 -7.90 4.92
C THR A 240 1.01 -6.95 4.60
N ASN A 241 0.91 -5.86 5.37
CA ASN A 241 -0.05 -4.78 5.19
C ASN A 241 0.49 -3.60 4.38
N PHE A 242 1.80 -3.59 4.10
CA PHE A 242 2.41 -2.51 3.32
C PHE A 242 3.15 -3.10 2.12
N PRO A 243 2.98 -2.50 0.93
CA PRO A 243 3.71 -2.90 -0.25
C PRO A 243 5.23 -2.84 -0.03
N SER A 244 5.94 -3.80 -0.58
CA SER A 244 7.39 -3.76 -0.71
C SER A 244 7.82 -2.68 -1.72
N GLU A 245 9.12 -2.44 -1.87
CA GLU A 245 9.68 -1.54 -2.88
C GLU A 245 9.30 -1.95 -4.33
N LYS A 246 8.92 -3.22 -4.53
CA LYS A 246 8.42 -3.74 -5.82
C LYS A 246 6.96 -3.36 -6.12
N GLY A 247 6.30 -2.65 -5.20
CA GLY A 247 4.96 -2.10 -5.35
C GLY A 247 3.82 -3.02 -4.95
N TYR A 248 2.60 -2.46 -5.07
CA TYR A 248 1.37 -3.08 -4.58
C TYR A 248 1.06 -4.43 -5.23
N LEU A 249 1.02 -4.51 -6.57
CA LEU A 249 0.63 -5.73 -7.28
C LEU A 249 1.60 -6.88 -7.03
N PHE A 250 2.89 -6.59 -6.93
CA PHE A 250 3.89 -7.60 -6.55
C PHE A 250 3.61 -8.15 -5.15
N THR A 251 3.41 -7.27 -4.19
CA THR A 251 3.16 -7.65 -2.80
C THR A 251 1.84 -8.41 -2.63
N LEU A 252 0.80 -8.03 -3.37
CA LEU A 252 -0.48 -8.74 -3.41
C LEU A 252 -0.28 -10.20 -3.89
N ARG A 253 0.49 -10.40 -4.98
CA ARG A 253 0.83 -11.75 -5.48
C ARG A 253 1.56 -12.58 -4.44
N GLU A 254 2.55 -11.99 -3.77
CA GLU A 254 3.30 -12.69 -2.71
C GLU A 254 2.40 -13.11 -1.56
N ASN A 255 1.54 -12.22 -1.05
CA ASN A 255 0.57 -12.56 -0.02
C ASN A 255 -0.34 -13.71 -0.45
N VAL A 256 -0.86 -13.68 -1.68
CA VAL A 256 -1.68 -14.76 -2.24
C VAL A 256 -0.89 -16.05 -2.35
N ASN A 257 0.34 -16.03 -2.87
CA ASN A 257 1.19 -17.20 -3.01
C ASN A 257 1.48 -17.89 -1.67
N LEU A 258 1.67 -17.12 -0.59
CA LEU A 258 1.85 -17.66 0.76
C LEU A 258 0.61 -18.43 1.22
N VAL A 259 -0.58 -17.87 1.02
CA VAL A 259 -1.87 -18.54 1.37
C VAL A 259 -2.08 -19.80 0.52
N LEU A 260 -1.82 -19.73 -0.80
CA LEU A 260 -1.93 -20.89 -1.70
C LEU A 260 -1.01 -22.03 -1.27
N THR A 261 0.23 -21.73 -0.95
CA THR A 261 1.23 -22.70 -0.50
C THR A 261 0.81 -23.37 0.81
N ALA A 262 0.31 -22.60 1.76
CA ALA A 262 -0.18 -23.13 3.03
C ALA A 262 -1.41 -24.03 2.85
N GLY A 263 -2.38 -23.60 2.03
CA GLY A 263 -3.58 -24.39 1.74
C GLY A 263 -3.29 -25.74 1.06
N GLN A 264 -2.29 -25.79 0.19
CA GLN A 264 -1.85 -27.04 -0.44
C GLN A 264 -1.22 -28.02 0.56
N LYS A 265 -0.45 -27.53 1.53
CA LYS A 265 0.13 -28.36 2.60
C LYS A 265 -0.93 -29.01 3.47
N THR A 266 -2.02 -28.30 3.74
CA THR A 266 -3.14 -28.83 4.56
C THR A 266 -3.92 -29.92 3.84
N LYS A 267 -4.09 -29.86 2.51
CA LYS A 267 -4.80 -30.88 1.72
C LYS A 267 -4.02 -32.21 1.56
N LYS A 268 -2.71 -32.19 1.77
CA LYS A 268 -1.85 -33.38 1.66
C LYS A 268 -1.72 -34.16 2.97
N ARG A 269 -2.28 -33.65 4.06
CA ARG A 269 -2.38 -34.29 5.37
C ARG A 269 -3.75 -34.94 5.56
#